data_df507be70b1e64646a935331cf96b86f
#
_entry.id   df507be70b1e64646a935331cf96b86f
#
_cell.length_a   1.000
_cell.length_b   1.000
_cell.length_c   1.000
_cell.angle_alpha   90.00
_cell.angle_beta   90.00
_cell.angle_gamma   90.00
#
_symmetry.space_group_name_H-M   'P 1'
#
loop_
_entity.id
_entity.type
_entity.pdbx_description
1 polymer ?
#
loop_
_entity_poly.entity_id
_entity_poly.type
_entity_poly.pdbx_seq_one_letter_code
_entity_poly.pdbx_strand_id
1 'polypeptide(L)'
;MQDVLLGAKGSFLIVVGPQHLASQFKDSILPPVFATPMMILVMENAALNAVRDFLDPGETAVGTKVDVSHLAPTPVGHRVRAEAEVVGIEGSHIRFTVAAWDDVEEIGRGTHERAVVDLSRLATRLERKQASGKIR
;
A
#
# COMPACT_ATOMS: atom_id res chain seq x y z
N MET A 1 11.27 2.39 -16.54
CA MET A 1 11.03 1.15 -15.76
C MET A 1 11.61 -0.03 -16.52
N GLN A 2 12.37 -0.84 -15.82
CA GLN A 2 12.84 -2.11 -16.36
C GLN A 2 11.67 -3.09 -16.48
N ASP A 3 11.88 -4.22 -17.17
CA ASP A 3 10.82 -5.22 -17.36
C ASP A 3 10.45 -5.88 -16.04
N VAL A 4 9.32 -5.50 -15.49
CA VAL A 4 8.77 -6.15 -14.30
C VAL A 4 8.21 -7.52 -14.72
N LEU A 5 8.55 -8.55 -13.95
CA LEU A 5 8.10 -9.90 -14.23
C LEU A 5 6.76 -10.19 -13.53
N LEU A 6 5.85 -10.84 -14.27
CA LEU A 6 4.67 -11.44 -13.65
C LEU A 6 5.13 -12.42 -12.57
N GLY A 7 4.48 -12.39 -11.42
CA GLY A 7 4.86 -13.23 -10.29
C GLY A 7 5.91 -12.60 -9.38
N ALA A 8 6.44 -11.41 -9.69
CA ALA A 8 7.34 -10.70 -8.78
C ALA A 8 6.63 -10.44 -7.46
N LYS A 9 7.31 -10.70 -6.35
CA LYS A 9 6.74 -10.60 -5.01
C LYS A 9 7.48 -9.60 -4.15
N GLY A 10 6.74 -8.97 -3.26
CA GLY A 10 7.28 -8.13 -2.21
C GLY A 10 6.55 -8.37 -0.91
N SER A 11 7.17 -8.04 0.19
CA SER A 11 6.57 -8.18 1.51
C SER A 11 6.90 -6.97 2.38
N PHE A 12 6.11 -6.82 3.44
CA PHE A 12 6.32 -5.78 4.44
C PHE A 12 5.81 -6.28 5.78
N LEU A 13 6.51 -5.97 6.85
CA LEU A 13 6.21 -6.45 8.20
C LEU A 13 6.23 -5.27 9.18
N ILE A 14 5.22 -5.21 10.03
CA ILE A 14 5.21 -4.31 11.18
C ILE A 14 4.79 -5.06 12.44
N VAL A 15 5.08 -4.47 13.59
CA VAL A 15 4.50 -4.87 14.87
C VAL A 15 3.40 -3.86 15.21
N VAL A 16 2.19 -4.36 15.51
CA VAL A 16 1.05 -3.50 15.83
C VAL A 16 1.30 -2.79 17.15
N GLY A 17 1.44 -1.48 17.09
CA GLY A 17 1.56 -0.61 18.24
C GLY A 17 0.26 0.16 18.52
N PRO A 18 0.18 0.89 19.65
CA PRO A 18 -1.00 1.68 19.99
C PRO A 18 -1.43 2.65 18.91
N GLN A 19 -0.46 3.28 18.22
CA GLN A 19 -0.70 4.25 17.16
C GLN A 19 -1.40 3.64 15.92
N HIS A 20 -1.41 2.32 15.79
CA HIS A 20 -2.03 1.62 14.67
C HIS A 20 -3.47 1.18 14.94
N LEU A 21 -3.96 1.40 16.16
CA LEU A 21 -5.29 0.94 16.56
C LEU A 21 -6.39 1.87 16.08
N ALA A 22 -7.50 1.29 15.62
CA ALA A 22 -8.65 2.04 15.14
C ALA A 22 -9.17 3.04 16.19
N SER A 23 -9.20 2.65 17.46
CA SER A 23 -9.64 3.49 18.57
C SER A 23 -8.79 4.75 18.77
N GLN A 24 -7.51 4.71 18.43
CA GLN A 24 -6.60 5.86 18.58
C GLN A 24 -6.38 6.59 17.26
N PHE A 25 -6.28 5.85 16.18
CA PHE A 25 -5.98 6.41 14.86
C PHE A 25 -7.19 7.10 14.22
N LYS A 26 -8.39 6.58 14.45
CA LYS A 26 -9.61 7.07 13.80
C LYS A 26 -10.57 7.73 14.79
N ASP A 27 -11.18 6.95 15.65
CA ASP A 27 -12.20 7.43 16.58
C ASP A 27 -12.24 6.52 17.81
N SER A 28 -12.40 7.12 19.00
CA SER A 28 -12.42 6.40 20.28
C SER A 28 -13.61 5.45 20.44
N ILE A 29 -14.65 5.61 19.64
CA ILE A 29 -15.80 4.68 19.64
C ILE A 29 -15.44 3.32 19.02
N LEU A 30 -14.38 3.27 18.24
CA LEU A 30 -13.92 2.04 17.58
C LEU A 30 -13.14 1.14 18.54
N PRO A 31 -13.12 -0.17 18.30
CA PRO A 31 -12.38 -1.11 19.16
C PRO A 31 -10.86 -0.91 19.03
N PRO A 32 -10.08 -1.35 20.04
CA PRO A 32 -8.63 -1.23 20.04
C PRO A 32 -7.98 -2.33 19.19
N VAL A 33 -8.27 -2.35 17.91
CA VAL A 33 -7.75 -3.32 16.93
C VAL A 33 -7.03 -2.62 15.79
N PHE A 34 -6.16 -3.35 15.12
CA PHE A 34 -5.41 -2.87 13.96
C PHE A 34 -6.33 -2.23 12.94
N ALA A 35 -6.10 -0.96 12.61
CA ALA A 35 -6.99 -0.18 11.78
C ALA A 35 -6.89 -0.59 10.30
N THR A 36 -8.03 -0.62 9.59
CA THR A 36 -8.08 -0.96 8.17
C THR A 36 -7.14 -0.10 7.31
N PRO A 37 -7.07 1.23 7.47
CA PRO A 37 -6.10 2.02 6.71
C PRO A 37 -4.65 1.61 6.94
N MET A 38 -4.32 1.14 8.13
CA MET A 38 -2.96 0.65 8.43
C MET A 38 -2.67 -0.69 7.76
N MET A 39 -3.67 -1.57 7.66
CA MET A 39 -3.54 -2.80 6.89
C MET A 39 -3.28 -2.49 5.41
N ILE A 40 -3.99 -1.53 4.86
CA ILE A 40 -3.78 -1.06 3.48
C ILE A 40 -2.36 -0.53 3.32
N LEU A 41 -1.87 0.27 4.26
CA LEU A 41 -0.49 0.78 4.23
C LEU A 41 0.53 -0.36 4.13
N VAL A 42 0.36 -1.41 4.93
CA VAL A 42 1.27 -2.57 4.91
C VAL A 42 1.21 -3.29 3.56
N MET A 43 0.02 -3.44 2.99
CA MET A 43 -0.18 -4.03 1.66
C MET A 43 0.44 -3.16 0.56
N GLU A 44 0.26 -1.85 0.61
CA GLU A 44 0.85 -0.93 -0.36
C GLU A 44 2.37 -0.94 -0.33
N ASN A 45 2.96 -1.02 0.86
CA ASN A 45 4.41 -1.12 1.01
C ASN A 45 4.94 -2.45 0.48
N ALA A 46 4.20 -3.54 0.68
CA ALA A 46 4.55 -4.83 0.09
C ALA A 46 4.56 -4.76 -1.44
N ALA A 47 3.56 -4.11 -2.04
CA ALA A 47 3.48 -3.92 -3.49
C ALA A 47 4.64 -3.06 -4.01
N LEU A 48 4.98 -1.96 -3.33
CA LEU A 48 6.12 -1.14 -3.70
C LEU A 48 7.41 -1.96 -3.66
N ASN A 49 7.61 -2.78 -2.64
CA ASN A 49 8.77 -3.64 -2.52
C ASN A 49 8.86 -4.69 -3.64
N ALA A 50 7.71 -5.15 -4.15
CA ALA A 50 7.68 -6.09 -5.27
C ALA A 50 8.27 -5.50 -6.57
N VAL A 51 8.21 -4.18 -6.75
CA VAL A 51 8.64 -3.52 -7.99
C VAL A 51 9.81 -2.56 -7.81
N ARG A 52 10.23 -2.32 -6.58
CA ARG A 52 11.27 -1.34 -6.25
C ARG A 52 12.51 -1.47 -7.11
N ASP A 53 13.01 -2.68 -7.30
CA ASP A 53 14.26 -2.93 -8.03
C ASP A 53 14.12 -2.79 -9.55
N PHE A 54 12.90 -2.65 -10.06
CA PHE A 54 12.63 -2.47 -11.48
C PHE A 54 12.45 -1.00 -11.87
N LEU A 55 12.42 -0.09 -10.89
CA LEU A 55 12.30 1.34 -11.14
C LEU A 55 13.64 1.91 -11.58
N ASP A 56 13.61 2.78 -12.60
CA ASP A 56 14.80 3.53 -13.01
C ASP A 56 15.00 4.75 -12.12
N PRO A 57 16.22 5.32 -12.10
CA PRO A 57 16.45 6.61 -11.42
C PRO A 57 15.44 7.66 -11.90
N GLY A 58 14.86 8.40 -10.97
CA GLY A 58 13.85 9.42 -11.28
C GLY A 58 12.43 8.90 -11.43
N GLU A 59 12.21 7.60 -11.23
CA GLU A 59 10.89 6.99 -11.23
C GLU A 59 10.44 6.60 -9.82
N THR A 60 9.13 6.58 -9.64
CA THR A 60 8.49 5.95 -8.48
C THR A 60 7.21 5.26 -8.91
N ALA A 61 6.60 4.49 -8.02
CA ALA A 61 5.32 3.85 -8.27
C ALA A 61 4.32 4.32 -7.21
N VAL A 62 3.25 4.95 -7.64
CA VAL A 62 2.21 5.49 -6.75
C VAL A 62 0.98 4.59 -6.76
N GLY A 63 0.30 4.47 -5.62
CA GLY A 63 -0.95 3.72 -5.52
C GLY A 63 -2.08 4.44 -6.24
N THR A 64 -2.87 3.70 -7.04
CA THR A 64 -3.99 4.24 -7.82
C THR A 64 -5.31 3.58 -7.49
N LYS A 65 -5.30 2.36 -6.98
CA LYS A 65 -6.53 1.64 -6.64
C LYS A 65 -6.26 0.61 -5.56
N VAL A 66 -7.18 0.51 -4.61
CA VAL A 66 -7.17 -0.52 -3.56
C VAL A 66 -8.58 -1.10 -3.47
N ASP A 67 -8.65 -2.42 -3.52
CA ASP A 67 -9.90 -3.16 -3.37
C ASP A 67 -9.61 -4.38 -2.50
N VAL A 68 -9.77 -4.21 -1.18
CA VAL A 68 -9.40 -5.23 -0.20
C VAL A 68 -10.51 -5.43 0.82
N SER A 69 -10.54 -6.63 1.40
CA SER A 69 -11.40 -6.96 2.53
C SER A 69 -10.56 -7.14 3.78
N HIS A 70 -11.02 -6.57 4.89
CA HIS A 70 -10.42 -6.75 6.21
C HIS A 70 -11.20 -7.86 6.91
N LEU A 71 -10.60 -9.03 7.04
CA LEU A 71 -11.30 -10.28 7.36
C LEU A 71 -11.30 -10.64 8.84
N ALA A 72 -10.31 -10.17 9.60
CA ALA A 72 -10.16 -10.51 11.01
C ALA A 72 -9.48 -9.39 11.79
N PRO A 73 -9.87 -9.17 13.05
CA PRO A 73 -9.24 -8.16 13.90
C PRO A 73 -7.89 -8.63 14.43
N THR A 74 -6.97 -7.71 14.64
CA THR A 74 -5.64 -7.99 15.20
C THR A 74 -5.37 -7.09 16.40
N PRO A 75 -4.96 -7.65 17.56
CA PRO A 75 -4.64 -6.85 18.73
C PRO A 75 -3.24 -6.27 18.66
N VAL A 76 -2.97 -5.32 19.56
CA VAL A 76 -1.63 -4.76 19.79
C VAL A 76 -0.64 -5.89 20.11
N GLY A 77 0.60 -5.74 19.63
CA GLY A 77 1.69 -6.68 19.92
C GLY A 77 1.86 -7.79 18.89
N HIS A 78 0.85 -8.07 18.08
CA HIS A 78 0.99 -9.02 16.96
C HIS A 78 1.85 -8.42 15.86
N ARG A 79 2.52 -9.29 15.11
CA ARG A 79 3.16 -8.91 13.85
C ARG A 79 2.11 -8.99 12.76
N VAL A 80 2.14 -8.01 11.86
CA VAL A 80 1.35 -8.05 10.62
C VAL A 80 2.32 -8.06 9.46
N ARG A 81 2.20 -9.10 8.64
CA ARG A 81 2.98 -9.26 7.42
C ARG A 81 2.05 -9.21 6.22
N ALA A 82 2.39 -8.37 5.25
CA ALA A 82 1.71 -8.37 3.96
C ALA A 82 2.62 -8.92 2.87
N GLU A 83 2.01 -9.50 1.85
CA GLU A 83 2.66 -9.95 0.64
C GLU A 83 1.88 -9.44 -0.56
N ALA A 84 2.60 -8.99 -1.58
CA ALA A 84 2.04 -8.56 -2.86
C ALA A 84 2.71 -9.34 -3.98
N GLU A 85 1.92 -9.71 -4.99
CA GLU A 85 2.41 -10.39 -6.18
C GLU A 85 1.92 -9.66 -7.41
N VAL A 86 2.82 -9.39 -8.36
CA VAL A 86 2.47 -8.78 -9.65
C VAL A 86 1.69 -9.80 -10.49
N VAL A 87 0.47 -9.44 -10.87
CA VAL A 87 -0.42 -10.30 -11.68
C VAL A 87 -0.80 -9.69 -13.02
N GLY A 88 -0.44 -8.45 -13.26
CA GLY A 88 -0.71 -7.80 -14.55
C GLY A 88 0.13 -6.55 -14.72
N ILE A 89 0.53 -6.32 -15.98
CA ILE A 89 1.30 -5.13 -16.37
C ILE A 89 0.70 -4.62 -17.66
N GLU A 90 0.34 -3.34 -17.68
CA GLU A 90 -0.21 -2.69 -18.85
C GLU A 90 0.39 -1.28 -18.97
N GLY A 91 1.43 -1.15 -19.80
CA GLY A 91 2.20 0.08 -19.90
C GLY A 91 2.86 0.40 -18.55
N SER A 92 2.56 1.56 -18.00
CA SER A 92 3.06 2.01 -16.70
C SER A 92 2.20 1.55 -15.52
N HIS A 93 1.09 0.85 -15.78
CA HIS A 93 0.19 0.36 -14.74
C HIS A 93 0.53 -1.06 -14.34
N ILE A 94 0.60 -1.31 -13.05
CA ILE A 94 0.92 -2.61 -12.48
C ILE A 94 -0.21 -3.03 -11.55
N ARG A 95 -0.71 -4.25 -11.73
CA ARG A 95 -1.74 -4.83 -10.86
C ARG A 95 -1.15 -5.92 -10.00
N PHE A 96 -1.63 -5.96 -8.76
CA PHE A 96 -1.17 -6.89 -7.73
C PHE A 96 -2.34 -7.62 -7.11
N THR A 97 -2.09 -8.86 -6.66
CA THR A 97 -2.84 -9.42 -5.54
C THR A 97 -2.09 -9.10 -4.26
N VAL A 98 -2.84 -8.84 -3.19
CA VAL A 98 -2.29 -8.54 -1.87
C VAL A 98 -2.99 -9.37 -0.81
N ALA A 99 -2.25 -9.73 0.22
CA ALA A 99 -2.77 -10.43 1.38
C ALA A 99 -1.98 -10.03 2.62
N ALA A 100 -2.60 -10.15 3.78
CA ALA A 100 -1.96 -9.85 5.06
C ALA A 100 -2.37 -10.88 6.11
N TRP A 101 -1.43 -11.18 7.01
CA TRP A 101 -1.58 -12.14 8.10
C TRP A 101 -1.10 -11.51 9.40
N ASP A 102 -1.77 -11.85 10.50
CA ASP A 102 -1.22 -11.61 11.83
C ASP A 102 -0.54 -12.89 12.35
N ASP A 103 -0.25 -12.96 13.64
CA ASP A 103 0.44 -14.12 14.21
C ASP A 103 -0.45 -15.38 14.27
N VAL A 104 -1.73 -15.27 13.96
CA VAL A 104 -2.71 -16.36 14.09
C VAL A 104 -3.34 -16.75 12.74
N GLU A 105 -3.69 -15.77 11.90
CA GLU A 105 -4.55 -16.02 10.74
C GLU A 105 -4.38 -14.95 9.66
N GLU A 106 -4.97 -15.22 8.49
CA GLU A 106 -5.10 -14.22 7.44
C GLU A 106 -6.09 -13.15 7.88
N ILE A 107 -5.69 -11.89 7.80
CA ILE A 107 -6.50 -10.76 8.23
C ILE A 107 -7.04 -9.92 7.08
N GLY A 108 -6.56 -10.11 5.87
CA GLY A 108 -7.07 -9.37 4.72
C GLY A 108 -6.51 -9.87 3.41
N ARG A 109 -7.24 -9.56 2.32
CA ARG A 109 -6.81 -9.88 0.96
C ARG A 109 -7.56 -9.00 -0.05
N GLY A 110 -7.00 -8.92 -1.25
CA GLY A 110 -7.65 -8.23 -2.36
C GLY A 110 -6.69 -7.92 -3.48
N THR A 111 -6.99 -6.84 -4.17
CA THR A 111 -6.22 -6.36 -5.32
C THR A 111 -5.77 -4.92 -5.10
N HIS A 112 -4.70 -4.56 -5.81
CA HIS A 112 -4.09 -3.24 -5.71
C HIS A 112 -3.47 -2.88 -7.05
N GLU A 113 -3.50 -1.61 -7.40
CA GLU A 113 -2.89 -1.11 -8.63
C GLU A 113 -1.98 0.07 -8.30
N ARG A 114 -0.87 0.13 -9.00
CA ARG A 114 0.08 1.23 -8.93
C ARG A 114 0.41 1.72 -10.33
N ALA A 115 0.80 2.99 -10.45
CA ALA A 115 1.30 3.56 -11.68
C ALA A 115 2.74 4.01 -11.48
N VAL A 116 3.61 3.66 -12.43
CA VAL A 116 4.98 4.16 -12.47
C VAL A 116 4.93 5.58 -13.05
N VAL A 117 5.51 6.52 -12.32
CA VAL A 117 5.51 7.94 -12.68
C VAL A 117 6.92 8.50 -12.67
N ASP A 118 7.15 9.49 -13.53
CA ASP A 118 8.36 10.27 -13.55
C ASP A 118 8.28 11.36 -12.47
N LEU A 119 9.24 11.40 -11.57
CA LEU A 119 9.23 12.32 -10.43
C LEU A 119 9.27 13.79 -10.87
N SER A 120 9.99 14.11 -11.95
CA SER A 120 10.07 15.50 -12.44
C SER A 120 8.75 15.96 -13.04
N ARG A 121 8.03 15.09 -13.75
CA ARG A 121 6.69 15.39 -14.27
C ARG A 121 5.69 15.55 -13.14
N LEU A 122 5.78 14.69 -12.13
CA LEU A 122 4.93 14.78 -10.94
C LEU A 122 5.17 16.11 -10.23
N ALA A 123 6.43 16.50 -10.02
CA ALA A 123 6.78 17.76 -9.39
C ALA A 123 6.19 18.97 -10.14
N THR A 124 6.29 18.96 -11.47
CA THR A 124 5.71 20.01 -12.32
C THR A 124 4.18 20.09 -12.16
N ARG A 125 3.52 18.94 -12.15
CA ARG A 125 2.07 18.87 -11.96
C ARG A 125 1.66 19.39 -10.57
N LEU A 126 2.42 19.04 -9.54
CA LEU A 126 2.17 19.52 -8.19
C LEU A 126 2.35 21.04 -8.06
N GLU A 127 3.39 21.58 -8.70
CA GLU A 127 3.61 23.04 -8.76
C GLU A 127 2.45 23.76 -9.42
N ARG A 128 1.96 23.26 -10.55
CA ARG A 128 0.78 23.82 -11.25
C ARG A 128 -0.46 23.75 -10.37
N LYS A 129 -0.66 22.64 -9.69
CA LYS A 129 -1.80 22.44 -8.80
C LYS A 129 -1.73 23.39 -7.61
N GLN A 130 -0.54 23.58 -7.04
CA GLN A 130 -0.29 24.50 -5.93
C GLN A 130 -0.59 25.95 -6.35
N ALA A 131 -0.11 26.37 -7.53
CA ALA A 131 -0.32 27.70 -8.05
C ALA A 131 -1.78 27.99 -8.39
N SER A 132 -2.54 26.99 -8.83
CA SER A 132 -3.95 27.11 -9.22
C SER A 132 -4.90 26.90 -8.05
N GLY A 133 -4.44 26.27 -6.98
CA GLY A 133 -5.27 25.96 -5.81
C GLY A 133 -5.65 27.23 -5.05
N LYS A 134 -6.95 27.35 -4.76
CA LYS A 134 -7.48 28.43 -3.93
C LYS A 134 -8.31 27.82 -2.83
N ILE A 135 -8.16 28.33 -1.63
CA ILE A 135 -9.01 27.99 -0.50
C ILE A 135 -10.37 28.61 -0.73
N ARG A 136 -11.40 27.80 -0.61
CA ARG A 136 -12.79 28.24 -0.79
C ARG A 136 -13.58 28.06 0.49
#